data_9e34fd729e0885d8ad13c59d3092fb76
#
_entry.id   9e34fd729e0885d8ad13c59d3092fb76
#
_cell.length_a   1.000
_cell.length_b   1.000
_cell.length_c   1.000
_cell.angle_alpha   90.00
_cell.angle_beta   90.00
_cell.angle_gamma   90.00
#
_symmetry.space_group_name_H-M   'P 1'
#
loop_
_entity.id
_entity.type
_entity.pdbx_description
1 polymer ?
#
loop_
_entity_poly.entity_id
_entity_poly.type
_entity_poly.pdbx_seq_one_letter_code
_entity_poly.pdbx_strand_id
1 'polypeptide(L)'
;MKKQMNARLIGAFAVAFAVGTVALAAPADDTLTERNKAVVRDFYTTVLIGRNVDAAPRFLRQDYIQHNPQVPTGLKGFMDTFRQRFAQKLPSDYKRELLNVVGDKDMVVIYMRQTWTGSDGQHHQALGFDMFRVQDGMIAEHWDAD
;
A
#
# COMPACT_ATOMS: atom_id res chain seq x y z
N MET A 1 22.92 60.69 63.25
CA MET A 1 23.18 59.22 63.10
C MET A 1 22.13 58.69 62.21
N LYS A 2 22.43 58.41 60.86
CA LYS A 2 21.51 57.82 59.91
C LYS A 2 21.93 56.36 59.67
N LYS A 3 21.04 55.45 60.02
CA LYS A 3 21.20 53.98 59.79
C LYS A 3 20.91 53.67 58.35
N GLN A 4 21.86 53.14 57.61
CA GLN A 4 21.64 52.63 56.27
C GLN A 4 21.05 51.18 56.38
N MET A 5 20.01 50.95 55.69
CA MET A 5 19.33 49.64 55.55
C MET A 5 19.76 49.00 54.24
N ASN A 6 20.52 47.91 54.32
CA ASN A 6 20.95 47.13 53.18
C ASN A 6 19.80 46.26 52.68
N ALA A 7 19.31 46.54 51.48
CA ALA A 7 18.38 45.64 50.76
C ALA A 7 19.17 44.48 50.12
N ARG A 8 18.91 43.27 50.53
CA ARG A 8 19.42 42.04 49.86
C ARG A 8 18.52 41.74 48.67
N LEU A 9 19.11 41.79 47.47
CA LEU A 9 18.49 41.20 46.28
C LEU A 9 18.46 39.68 46.37
N ILE A 10 17.27 39.08 46.39
CA ILE A 10 17.09 37.67 46.23
C ILE A 10 16.90 37.39 44.70
N GLY A 11 17.93 36.87 44.06
CA GLY A 11 17.89 36.46 42.68
C GLY A 11 17.06 35.15 42.55
N ALA A 12 15.93 35.22 41.86
CA ALA A 12 15.17 34.04 41.49
C ALA A 12 15.80 33.39 40.26
N PHE A 13 16.37 32.23 40.44
CA PHE A 13 16.81 31.37 39.31
C PHE A 13 15.58 30.65 38.77
N ALA A 14 15.13 31.02 37.57
CA ALA A 14 14.13 30.24 36.80
C ALA A 14 14.85 29.12 36.05
N VAL A 15 14.68 27.91 36.51
CA VAL A 15 15.12 26.71 35.77
C VAL A 15 14.07 26.38 34.72
N ALA A 16 14.37 26.69 33.46
CA ALA A 16 13.53 26.24 32.31
C ALA A 16 13.76 24.75 32.02
N PHE A 17 12.80 23.92 32.34
CA PHE A 17 12.77 22.55 31.88
C PHE A 17 12.35 22.54 30.39
N ALA A 18 13.29 22.29 29.49
CA ALA A 18 12.98 21.97 28.11
C ALA A 18 12.48 20.51 28.07
N VAL A 19 11.17 20.33 27.94
CA VAL A 19 10.58 19.01 27.65
C VAL A 19 10.83 18.72 26.17
N GLY A 20 11.94 18.04 25.90
CA GLY A 20 12.20 17.50 24.57
C GLY A 20 11.22 16.37 24.28
N THR A 21 10.33 16.56 23.31
CA THR A 21 9.51 15.46 22.77
C THR A 21 10.43 14.53 21.98
N VAL A 22 10.80 13.39 22.58
CA VAL A 22 11.45 12.30 21.85
C VAL A 22 10.39 11.66 20.95
N ALA A 23 10.41 11.98 19.68
CA ALA A 23 9.64 11.22 18.69
C ALA A 23 10.25 9.81 18.64
N LEU A 24 9.54 8.81 19.16
CA LEU A 24 9.89 7.41 18.98
C LEU A 24 9.74 7.11 17.49
N ALA A 25 10.85 6.88 16.79
CA ALA A 25 10.83 6.36 15.44
C ALA A 25 10.17 4.97 15.45
N ALA A 26 9.25 4.72 14.52
CA ALA A 26 8.67 3.40 14.34
C ALA A 26 9.80 2.37 14.08
N PRO A 27 9.65 1.10 14.52
CA PRO A 27 10.60 0.05 14.18
C PRO A 27 10.87 -0.02 12.69
N ALA A 28 12.09 -0.34 12.28
CA ALA A 28 12.49 -0.38 10.86
C ALA A 28 11.63 -1.35 10.04
N ASP A 29 11.19 -2.46 10.65
CA ASP A 29 10.29 -3.45 10.04
C ASP A 29 8.90 -2.87 9.73
N ASP A 30 8.34 -2.05 10.64
CA ASP A 30 7.04 -1.40 10.41
C ASP A 30 7.11 -0.40 9.24
N THR A 31 8.22 0.34 9.12
CA THR A 31 8.41 1.28 8.00
C THR A 31 8.59 0.58 6.66
N LEU A 32 9.22 -0.59 6.63
CA LEU A 32 9.34 -1.42 5.44
C LEU A 32 7.97 -1.97 5.03
N THR A 33 7.24 -2.55 5.98
CA THR A 33 5.89 -3.07 5.78
C THR A 33 4.96 -2.00 5.19
N GLU A 34 4.93 -0.80 5.76
CA GLU A 34 4.07 0.29 5.24
C GLU A 34 4.46 0.74 3.83
N ARG A 35 5.76 0.80 3.52
CA ARG A 35 6.23 1.08 2.14
C ARG A 35 5.78 0.00 1.17
N ASN A 36 5.92 -1.27 1.53
CA ASN A 36 5.52 -2.38 0.68
C ASN A 36 4.00 -2.43 0.46
N LYS A 37 3.21 -2.13 1.49
CA LYS A 37 1.75 -1.95 1.37
C LYS A 37 1.39 -0.82 0.42
N ALA A 38 2.13 0.29 0.44
CA ALA A 38 1.92 1.40 -0.48
C ALA A 38 2.20 1.00 -1.93
N VAL A 39 3.30 0.31 -2.20
CA VAL A 39 3.64 -0.21 -3.55
C VAL A 39 2.50 -1.08 -4.10
N VAL A 40 2.01 -2.03 -3.30
CA VAL A 40 0.95 -2.95 -3.73
C VAL A 40 -0.38 -2.21 -3.92
N ARG A 41 -0.72 -1.27 -3.02
CA ARG A 41 -1.92 -0.43 -3.16
C ARG A 41 -1.90 0.39 -4.43
N ASP A 42 -0.78 1.04 -4.72
CA ASP A 42 -0.61 1.89 -5.89
C ASP A 42 -0.64 1.07 -7.19
N PHE A 43 0.00 -0.10 -7.20
CA PHE A 43 -0.11 -1.06 -8.29
C PHE A 43 -1.56 -1.45 -8.53
N TYR A 44 -2.25 -1.90 -7.49
CA TYR A 44 -3.62 -2.39 -7.61
C TYR A 44 -4.57 -1.30 -8.10
N THR A 45 -4.45 -0.11 -7.53
CA THR A 45 -5.28 1.04 -7.91
C THR A 45 -5.00 1.51 -9.34
N THR A 46 -3.73 1.65 -9.71
CA THR A 46 -3.34 2.19 -11.01
C THR A 46 -3.52 1.17 -12.13
N VAL A 47 -3.01 -0.04 -11.92
CA VAL A 47 -2.93 -1.04 -12.99
C VAL A 47 -4.23 -1.84 -13.08
N LEU A 48 -4.73 -2.38 -11.97
CA LEU A 48 -5.85 -3.31 -12.01
C LEU A 48 -7.21 -2.61 -11.96
N ILE A 49 -7.42 -1.66 -11.05
CA ILE A 49 -8.66 -0.88 -10.98
C ILE A 49 -8.70 0.13 -12.13
N GLY A 50 -7.64 0.91 -12.30
CA GLY A 50 -7.51 1.90 -13.36
C GLY A 50 -7.34 1.33 -14.77
N ARG A 51 -7.16 0.00 -14.91
CA ARG A 51 -6.95 -0.74 -16.17
C ARG A 51 -5.80 -0.16 -17.01
N ASN A 52 -4.77 0.37 -16.34
CA ASN A 52 -3.60 0.97 -16.98
C ASN A 52 -2.42 -0.01 -16.95
N VAL A 53 -2.43 -0.97 -17.89
CA VAL A 53 -1.38 -2.00 -17.96
C VAL A 53 -0.01 -1.42 -18.30
N ASP A 54 0.06 -0.30 -18.99
CA ASP A 54 1.33 0.33 -19.37
C ASP A 54 2.07 0.96 -18.18
N ALA A 55 1.39 1.12 -17.04
CA ALA A 55 2.02 1.51 -15.80
C ALA A 55 2.67 0.33 -15.05
N ALA A 56 2.41 -0.92 -15.42
CA ALA A 56 2.91 -2.11 -14.73
C ALA A 56 4.44 -2.13 -14.53
N PRO A 57 5.29 -1.69 -15.49
CA PRO A 57 6.74 -1.67 -15.30
C PRO A 57 7.25 -0.81 -14.15
N ARG A 58 6.42 0.08 -13.61
CA ARG A 58 6.76 0.91 -12.44
C ARG A 58 6.66 0.13 -11.12
N PHE A 59 5.96 -1.00 -11.13
CA PHE A 59 5.59 -1.74 -9.93
C PHE A 59 6.09 -3.18 -9.95
N LEU A 60 6.14 -3.83 -11.12
CA LEU A 60 6.51 -5.23 -11.27
C LEU A 60 7.97 -5.35 -11.74
N ARG A 61 8.70 -6.30 -11.14
CA ARG A 61 10.04 -6.66 -11.62
C ARG A 61 9.97 -7.30 -13.00
N GLN A 62 11.07 -7.21 -13.78
CA GLN A 62 11.17 -7.88 -15.08
C GLN A 62 11.05 -9.41 -14.94
N ASP A 63 11.65 -9.96 -13.89
CA ASP A 63 11.67 -11.37 -13.52
C ASP A 63 10.52 -11.77 -12.57
N TYR A 64 9.43 -10.98 -12.55
CA TYR A 64 8.23 -11.20 -11.76
C TYR A 64 7.72 -12.65 -11.88
N ILE A 65 7.48 -13.30 -10.75
CA ILE A 65 6.98 -14.68 -10.69
C ILE A 65 5.47 -14.66 -10.45
N GLN A 66 4.75 -15.29 -11.36
CA GLN A 66 3.31 -15.46 -11.27
C GLN A 66 3.00 -16.92 -10.92
N HIS A 67 2.22 -17.12 -9.86
CA HIS A 67 1.82 -18.44 -9.41
C HIS A 67 0.42 -18.86 -9.89
N ASN A 68 -0.37 -17.93 -10.48
CA ASN A 68 -1.61 -18.27 -11.16
C ASN A 68 -1.29 -18.91 -12.54
N PRO A 69 -1.75 -20.14 -12.81
CA PRO A 69 -1.41 -20.84 -14.07
C PRO A 69 -2.04 -20.19 -15.31
N GLN A 70 -3.02 -19.31 -15.14
CA GLN A 70 -3.67 -18.61 -16.26
C GLN A 70 -2.92 -17.35 -16.71
N VAL A 71 -1.84 -16.95 -16.02
CA VAL A 71 -1.04 -15.80 -16.36
C VAL A 71 0.43 -16.21 -16.47
N PRO A 72 1.06 -16.08 -17.62
CA PRO A 72 2.48 -16.41 -17.76
C PRO A 72 3.35 -15.56 -16.84
N THR A 73 4.42 -16.16 -16.32
CA THR A 73 5.40 -15.49 -15.48
C THR A 73 6.16 -14.40 -16.24
N GLY A 74 6.74 -13.44 -15.51
CA GLY A 74 7.47 -12.29 -16.03
C GLY A 74 6.57 -11.10 -16.37
N LEU A 75 7.18 -9.90 -16.31
CA LEU A 75 6.47 -8.65 -16.62
C LEU A 75 5.78 -8.68 -17.98
N LYS A 76 6.45 -9.23 -18.99
CA LYS A 76 5.86 -9.34 -20.33
C LYS A 76 4.62 -10.21 -20.34
N GLY A 77 4.66 -11.38 -19.67
CA GLY A 77 3.52 -12.30 -19.57
C GLY A 77 2.33 -11.64 -18.90
N PHE A 78 2.57 -10.92 -17.80
CA PHE A 78 1.55 -10.12 -17.14
C PHE A 78 0.93 -9.09 -18.09
N MET A 79 1.77 -8.24 -18.72
CA MET A 79 1.29 -7.15 -19.56
C MET A 79 0.47 -7.65 -20.77
N ASP A 80 0.93 -8.70 -21.44
CA ASP A 80 0.23 -9.26 -22.61
C ASP A 80 -1.16 -9.82 -22.20
N THR A 81 -1.20 -10.56 -21.09
CA THR A 81 -2.46 -11.11 -20.56
C THR A 81 -3.44 -9.99 -20.17
N PHE A 82 -2.96 -8.98 -19.44
CA PHE A 82 -3.85 -7.93 -18.95
C PHE A 82 -4.26 -6.94 -20.04
N ARG A 83 -3.46 -6.72 -21.10
CA ARG A 83 -3.93 -6.00 -22.31
C ARG A 83 -5.14 -6.69 -22.94
N GLN A 84 -5.09 -8.02 -23.07
CA GLN A 84 -6.22 -8.78 -23.62
C GLN A 84 -7.45 -8.73 -22.69
N ARG A 85 -7.25 -8.92 -21.37
CA ARG A 85 -8.34 -8.84 -20.38
C ARG A 85 -8.96 -7.43 -20.36
N PHE A 86 -8.15 -6.38 -20.43
CA PHE A 86 -8.63 -4.99 -20.40
C PHE A 86 -9.26 -4.53 -21.71
N ALA A 87 -8.98 -5.18 -22.84
CA ALA A 87 -9.69 -4.93 -24.09
C ALA A 87 -11.14 -5.43 -24.04
N GLN A 88 -11.47 -6.34 -23.14
CA GLN A 88 -12.83 -6.86 -22.99
C GLN A 88 -13.74 -5.79 -22.38
N LYS A 89 -14.97 -5.70 -22.94
CA LYS A 89 -16.01 -4.82 -22.41
C LYS A 89 -16.57 -5.41 -21.11
N LEU A 90 -16.57 -4.60 -20.07
CA LEU A 90 -17.21 -4.91 -18.79
C LEU A 90 -18.66 -4.42 -18.76
N PRO A 91 -19.52 -4.97 -17.91
CA PRO A 91 -20.81 -4.38 -17.58
C PRO A 91 -20.65 -2.90 -17.19
N SER A 92 -21.63 -2.08 -17.54
CA SER A 92 -21.55 -0.62 -17.34
C SER A 92 -21.48 -0.21 -15.86
N ASP A 93 -21.97 -1.06 -14.97
CA ASP A 93 -21.98 -0.89 -13.52
C ASP A 93 -20.88 -1.68 -12.81
N TYR A 94 -19.95 -2.31 -13.58
CA TYR A 94 -18.85 -3.06 -12.99
C TYR A 94 -17.98 -2.15 -12.11
N LYS A 95 -17.73 -2.62 -10.89
CA LYS A 95 -16.81 -1.99 -9.96
C LYS A 95 -15.81 -3.00 -9.42
N ARG A 96 -14.58 -2.57 -9.25
CA ARG A 96 -13.55 -3.28 -8.47
C ARG A 96 -13.07 -2.35 -7.38
N GLU A 97 -13.10 -2.81 -6.15
CA GLU A 97 -12.75 -2.04 -4.96
C GLU A 97 -11.69 -2.75 -4.14
N LEU A 98 -10.67 -2.03 -3.75
CA LEU A 98 -9.69 -2.48 -2.77
C LEU A 98 -10.25 -2.19 -1.37
N LEU A 99 -10.62 -3.24 -0.63
CA LEU A 99 -11.26 -3.11 0.68
C LEU A 99 -10.25 -3.01 1.81
N ASN A 100 -9.15 -3.78 1.73
CA ASN A 100 -8.10 -3.76 2.75
C ASN A 100 -6.74 -4.15 2.18
N VAL A 101 -5.68 -3.70 2.84
CA VAL A 101 -4.28 -4.06 2.57
C VAL A 101 -3.62 -4.35 3.90
N VAL A 102 -3.17 -5.59 4.09
CA VAL A 102 -2.39 -6.02 5.26
C VAL A 102 -1.01 -6.46 4.82
N GLY A 103 -0.02 -6.35 5.68
CA GLY A 103 1.34 -6.74 5.34
C GLY A 103 2.14 -7.15 6.55
N ASP A 104 3.15 -7.97 6.31
CA ASP A 104 4.21 -8.33 7.25
C ASP A 104 5.53 -8.39 6.47
N LYS A 105 6.44 -7.46 6.76
CA LYS A 105 7.74 -7.30 6.10
C LYS A 105 7.61 -7.13 4.57
N ASP A 106 8.02 -8.15 3.81
CA ASP A 106 7.98 -8.18 2.36
C ASP A 106 6.69 -8.79 1.78
N MET A 107 5.84 -9.37 2.63
CA MET A 107 4.58 -9.97 2.21
C MET A 107 3.41 -9.00 2.40
N VAL A 108 2.59 -8.87 1.38
CA VAL A 108 1.40 -8.01 1.38
C VAL A 108 0.21 -8.79 0.82
N VAL A 109 -0.89 -8.74 1.55
CA VAL A 109 -2.17 -9.32 1.11
C VAL A 109 -3.18 -8.21 0.91
N ILE A 110 -3.91 -8.25 -0.18
CA ILE A 110 -5.07 -7.41 -0.40
C ILE A 110 -6.36 -8.22 -0.28
N TYR A 111 -7.40 -7.53 0.16
CA TYR A 111 -8.78 -8.00 0.11
C TYR A 111 -9.57 -7.09 -0.81
N MET A 112 -10.21 -7.65 -1.83
CA MET A 112 -10.93 -6.88 -2.84
C MET A 112 -12.34 -7.40 -3.06
N ARG A 113 -13.18 -6.53 -3.64
CA ARG A 113 -14.54 -6.83 -4.06
C ARG A 113 -14.73 -6.42 -5.51
N GLN A 114 -15.46 -7.25 -6.24
CA GLN A 114 -15.99 -6.92 -7.56
C GLN A 114 -17.52 -7.01 -7.51
N THR A 115 -18.20 -6.08 -8.17
CA THR A 115 -19.66 -6.09 -8.29
C THR A 115 -20.05 -5.76 -9.72
N TRP A 116 -21.12 -6.37 -10.21
CA TRP A 116 -21.67 -6.10 -11.55
C TRP A 116 -23.10 -6.64 -11.66
N THR A 117 -23.84 -6.17 -12.67
CA THR A 117 -25.10 -6.80 -13.09
C THR A 117 -24.80 -7.77 -14.24
N GLY A 118 -25.21 -9.04 -14.09
CA GLY A 118 -25.05 -10.07 -15.09
C GLY A 118 -26.04 -9.91 -16.25
N SER A 119 -25.84 -10.71 -17.30
CA SER A 119 -26.76 -10.77 -18.44
C SER A 119 -28.15 -11.31 -18.07
N ASP A 120 -28.27 -11.97 -16.92
CA ASP A 120 -29.51 -12.42 -16.30
C ASP A 120 -30.28 -11.31 -15.56
N GLY A 121 -29.73 -10.08 -15.50
CA GLY A 121 -30.27 -8.94 -14.77
C GLY A 121 -30.06 -9.01 -13.25
N GLN A 122 -29.32 -10.00 -12.75
CA GLN A 122 -29.03 -10.13 -11.32
C GLN A 122 -27.77 -9.40 -10.92
N HIS A 123 -27.74 -8.88 -9.70
CA HIS A 123 -26.55 -8.31 -9.10
C HIS A 123 -25.64 -9.42 -8.58
N HIS A 124 -24.39 -9.39 -9.04
CA HIS A 124 -23.34 -10.31 -8.64
C HIS A 124 -22.28 -9.62 -7.81
N GLN A 125 -21.66 -10.38 -6.91
CA GLN A 125 -20.52 -9.99 -6.13
C GLN A 125 -19.49 -11.11 -6.10
N ALA A 126 -18.22 -10.76 -6.29
CA ALA A 126 -17.09 -11.64 -6.01
C ALA A 126 -16.16 -10.98 -5.00
N LEU A 127 -15.64 -11.75 -4.07
CA LEU A 127 -14.61 -11.37 -3.12
C LEU A 127 -13.33 -12.13 -3.47
N GLY A 128 -12.19 -11.50 -3.33
CA GLY A 128 -10.92 -12.12 -3.66
C GLY A 128 -9.79 -11.64 -2.75
N PHE A 129 -8.75 -12.45 -2.70
CA PHE A 129 -7.51 -12.16 -2.01
C PHE A 129 -6.37 -12.38 -2.99
N ASP A 130 -5.47 -11.40 -3.08
CA ASP A 130 -4.20 -11.55 -3.78
C ASP A 130 -3.08 -11.35 -2.77
N MET A 131 -2.03 -12.16 -2.86
CA MET A 131 -0.84 -12.05 -2.04
C MET A 131 0.36 -11.70 -2.92
N PHE A 132 1.18 -10.80 -2.43
CA PHE A 132 2.35 -10.28 -3.13
C PHE A 132 3.58 -10.36 -2.25
N ARG A 133 4.73 -10.67 -2.86
CA ARG A 133 6.03 -10.41 -2.25
C ARG A 133 6.66 -9.19 -2.92
N VAL A 134 7.11 -8.24 -2.10
CA VAL A 134 7.77 -7.02 -2.55
C VAL A 134 9.25 -7.12 -2.23
N GLN A 135 10.10 -6.87 -3.21
CA GLN A 135 11.55 -6.85 -3.08
C GLN A 135 12.11 -5.60 -3.73
N ASP A 136 12.97 -4.88 -3.02
CA ASP A 136 13.61 -3.64 -3.49
C ASP A 136 12.61 -2.59 -4.01
N GLY A 137 11.44 -2.50 -3.36
CA GLY A 137 10.39 -1.55 -3.71
C GLY A 137 9.57 -1.92 -4.95
N MET A 138 9.70 -3.16 -5.45
CA MET A 138 8.94 -3.68 -6.58
C MET A 138 8.32 -5.03 -6.26
N ILE A 139 7.17 -5.32 -6.84
CA ILE A 139 6.49 -6.61 -6.71
C ILE A 139 7.32 -7.67 -7.45
N ALA A 140 7.75 -8.69 -6.71
CA ALA A 140 8.57 -9.79 -7.20
C ALA A 140 7.77 -11.06 -7.47
N GLU A 141 6.70 -11.31 -6.68
CA GLU A 141 5.86 -12.50 -6.81
C GLU A 141 4.40 -12.20 -6.49
N HIS A 142 3.52 -13.02 -7.05
CA HIS A 142 2.07 -12.93 -6.83
C HIS A 142 1.42 -14.32 -6.74
N TRP A 143 0.53 -14.46 -5.78
CA TRP A 143 -0.38 -15.59 -5.61
C TRP A 143 -1.80 -15.09 -5.51
N ASP A 144 -2.73 -15.79 -6.13
CA ASP A 144 -4.17 -15.66 -5.95
C ASP A 144 -4.81 -17.05 -5.81
N ALA A 145 -5.95 -17.10 -5.19
CA ALA A 145 -6.77 -18.32 -5.18
C ALA A 145 -7.70 -18.27 -6.39
N ASP A 146 -7.67 -19.32 -7.20
CA ASP A 146 -8.64 -19.58 -8.27
C ASP A 146 -9.97 -20.08 -7.71
#